data_139ed10803fed5ed7babbceeb0f16b5f
#
_entry.id   139ed10803fed5ed7babbceeb0f16b5f
#
_cell.length_a   1.000
_cell.length_b   1.000
_cell.length_c   1.000
_cell.angle_alpha   90.00
_cell.angle_beta   90.00
_cell.angle_gamma   90.00
#
_symmetry.space_group_name_H-M   'P 1'
#
loop_
_entity.id
_entity.type
_entity.pdbx_description
1 polymer ?
#
loop_
_entity_poly.entity_id
_entity_poly.type
_entity_poly.pdbx_seq_one_letter_code
_entity_poly.pdbx_strand_id
1 'polypeptide(L)'
;MLPLPGSVYYFCMKKYPTIEDTIGATPLVRLQRIPGQAGHQRGNVILAKLEGNNPAGSVKDRAASSMIRRAEERGEIKPGDTLIEATSGNTGIALAMTAAVRGYKMILIMPDNLSLERRAAMTAYGAELILTQASQGGMEYARDLALKMQAEGKGKVLDQFANADNPRAHIETTGPELWRQTDGQITHFVSAMGTTGTIMGVASYLRSQNSKIQIVGAQPAEGSQIPGIRKWPEAYQPKIYQPSQVDVFELISQAEAENMARRLAAEEGIFGGISSAGALVAALRVAARVENSTIAFIVCDRGDRYLSTGVFN
;
A
#
# COMPACT_ATOMS: atom_id res chain seq x y z
N MET A 1 12.00 -41.59 25.17
CA MET A 1 12.48 -40.49 24.33
C MET A 1 11.87 -39.22 24.81
N LEU A 2 12.62 -38.38 25.51
CA LEU A 2 12.13 -37.05 25.95
C LEU A 2 12.14 -36.10 24.72
N PRO A 3 11.09 -35.31 24.49
CA PRO A 3 11.08 -34.37 23.36
C PRO A 3 12.17 -33.32 23.55
N LEU A 4 12.87 -33.00 22.47
CA LEU A 4 13.90 -31.95 22.45
C LEU A 4 13.33 -30.60 22.93
N PRO A 5 14.10 -29.79 23.68
CA PRO A 5 13.59 -28.57 24.31
C PRO A 5 13.03 -27.49 23.39
N GLY A 6 13.24 -27.59 22.06
CA GLY A 6 12.70 -26.65 21.08
C GLY A 6 11.22 -26.84 20.73
N SER A 7 10.63 -28.03 20.94
CA SER A 7 9.25 -28.32 20.54
C SER A 7 8.19 -27.73 21.50
N VAL A 8 8.54 -27.58 22.77
CA VAL A 8 7.62 -27.03 23.79
C VAL A 8 7.49 -25.52 23.65
N TYR A 9 8.56 -24.81 23.30
CA TYR A 9 8.53 -23.37 23.05
C TYR A 9 7.68 -23.01 21.81
N TYR A 10 7.75 -23.80 20.76
CA TYR A 10 6.97 -23.57 19.53
C TYR A 10 5.45 -23.77 19.73
N PHE A 11 5.04 -24.68 20.61
CA PHE A 11 3.62 -24.94 20.89
C PHE A 11 2.98 -23.87 21.78
N CYS A 12 3.76 -23.26 22.68
CA CYS A 12 3.28 -22.16 23.55
C CYS A 12 3.18 -20.84 22.81
N MET A 13 4.02 -20.58 21.80
CA MET A 13 4.03 -19.36 21.01
C MET A 13 2.84 -19.23 20.04
N LYS A 14 2.19 -20.32 19.63
CA LYS A 14 0.99 -20.28 18.75
C LYS A 14 -0.27 -19.80 19.45
N LYS A 15 -0.27 -19.64 20.75
CA LYS A 15 -1.47 -19.26 21.52
C LYS A 15 -1.80 -17.77 21.41
N TYR A 16 -0.82 -16.93 21.17
CA TYR A 16 -0.99 -15.48 21.11
C TYR A 16 -0.42 -14.94 19.80
N PRO A 17 -1.15 -14.01 19.12
CA PRO A 17 -0.68 -13.41 17.89
C PRO A 17 0.54 -12.51 18.12
N THR A 18 1.46 -12.53 17.15
CA THR A 18 2.55 -11.55 17.05
C THR A 18 2.06 -10.30 16.31
N ILE A 19 2.89 -9.24 16.24
CA ILE A 19 2.52 -8.04 15.50
C ILE A 19 2.29 -8.33 14.01
N GLU A 20 3.00 -9.29 13.42
CA GLU A 20 2.82 -9.67 12.02
C GLU A 20 1.48 -10.36 11.75
N ASP A 21 0.95 -11.10 12.74
CA ASP A 21 -0.35 -11.77 12.63
C ASP A 21 -1.53 -10.78 12.63
N THR A 22 -1.25 -9.51 12.95
CA THR A 22 -2.24 -8.41 12.90
C THR A 22 -2.26 -7.69 11.54
N ILE A 23 -1.39 -8.08 10.61
CA ILE A 23 -1.40 -7.55 9.24
C ILE A 23 -2.59 -8.14 8.49
N GLY A 24 -3.41 -7.27 7.93
CA GLY A 24 -4.62 -7.69 7.22
C GLY A 24 -5.87 -7.67 8.08
N ALA A 25 -6.91 -8.36 7.62
CA ALA A 25 -8.25 -8.35 8.23
C ALA A 25 -8.75 -6.92 8.54
N THR A 26 -8.35 -5.95 7.73
CA THR A 26 -8.68 -4.54 7.93
C THR A 26 -10.17 -4.28 7.74
N PRO A 27 -10.75 -3.29 8.46
CA PRO A 27 -12.16 -2.95 8.31
C PRO A 27 -12.51 -2.48 6.89
N LEU A 28 -13.73 -2.80 6.46
CA LEU A 28 -14.39 -2.21 5.30
C LEU A 28 -15.61 -1.44 5.80
N VAL A 29 -15.65 -0.12 5.59
CA VAL A 29 -16.70 0.75 6.13
C VAL A 29 -17.43 1.50 5.02
N ARG A 30 -18.74 1.71 5.20
CA ARG A 30 -19.55 2.48 4.26
C ARG A 30 -19.45 3.97 4.53
N LEU A 31 -19.22 4.77 3.48
CA LEU A 31 -19.33 6.22 3.58
C LEU A 31 -20.80 6.65 3.71
N GLN A 32 -21.04 7.68 4.51
CA GLN A 32 -22.40 8.12 4.85
C GLN A 32 -22.73 9.51 4.33
N ARG A 33 -21.80 10.47 4.38
CA ARG A 33 -22.03 11.89 4.12
C ARG A 33 -21.49 12.36 2.78
N ILE A 34 -20.27 11.97 2.44
CA ILE A 34 -19.59 12.41 1.20
C ILE A 34 -20.34 12.00 -0.07
N PRO A 35 -20.94 10.78 -0.18
CA PRO A 35 -21.73 10.42 -1.37
C PRO A 35 -22.94 11.33 -1.59
N GLY A 36 -23.47 11.95 -0.53
CA GLY A 36 -24.59 12.87 -0.60
C GLY A 36 -25.90 12.23 -1.08
N GLN A 37 -26.96 13.04 -1.18
CA GLN A 37 -28.27 12.58 -1.60
C GLN A 37 -28.27 11.98 -3.01
N ALA A 38 -27.52 12.57 -3.94
CA ALA A 38 -27.46 12.09 -5.33
C ALA A 38 -26.81 10.69 -5.45
N GLY A 39 -25.80 10.37 -4.62
CA GLY A 39 -25.20 9.04 -4.57
C GLY A 39 -26.18 8.00 -4.02
N HIS A 40 -26.93 8.35 -2.98
CA HIS A 40 -27.94 7.46 -2.39
C HIS A 40 -29.13 7.22 -3.33
N GLN A 41 -29.58 8.24 -4.07
CA GLN A 41 -30.67 8.11 -5.05
C GLN A 41 -30.32 7.18 -6.22
N ARG A 42 -29.03 7.04 -6.56
CA ARG A 42 -28.55 6.08 -7.56
C ARG A 42 -28.42 4.65 -7.05
N GLY A 43 -28.71 4.39 -5.77
CA GLY A 43 -28.53 3.06 -5.17
C GLY A 43 -27.08 2.59 -5.03
N ASN A 44 -26.12 3.51 -5.16
CA ASN A 44 -24.69 3.17 -5.03
C ASN A 44 -24.26 3.10 -3.57
N VAL A 45 -23.38 2.14 -3.26
CA VAL A 45 -22.71 2.00 -1.96
C VAL A 45 -21.21 2.22 -2.16
N ILE A 46 -20.62 3.18 -1.44
CA ILE A 46 -19.18 3.44 -1.47
C ILE A 46 -18.56 2.94 -0.18
N LEU A 47 -17.58 2.06 -0.32
CA LEU A 47 -16.92 1.34 0.77
C LEU A 47 -15.44 1.69 0.84
N ALA A 48 -14.97 2.05 2.02
CA ALA A 48 -13.58 2.38 2.31
C ALA A 48 -12.88 1.21 3.02
N LYS A 49 -11.87 0.62 2.39
CA LYS A 49 -11.00 -0.42 2.99
C LYS A 49 -9.88 0.24 3.76
N LEU A 50 -9.93 0.17 5.08
CA LEU A 50 -9.07 0.95 5.99
C LEU A 50 -7.69 0.31 6.18
N GLU A 51 -6.82 0.37 5.17
CA GLU A 51 -5.48 -0.22 5.22
C GLU A 51 -4.51 0.52 6.17
N GLY A 52 -4.86 1.73 6.61
CA GLY A 52 -4.18 2.42 7.69
C GLY A 52 -4.25 1.71 9.05
N ASN A 53 -5.13 0.71 9.19
CA ASN A 53 -5.27 -0.09 10.40
C ASN A 53 -4.25 -1.25 10.50
N ASN A 54 -3.46 -1.49 9.47
CA ASN A 54 -2.31 -2.39 9.58
C ASN A 54 -1.29 -1.85 10.61
N PRO A 55 -0.47 -2.70 11.26
CA PRO A 55 0.37 -2.31 12.40
C PRO A 55 1.42 -1.23 12.07
N ALA A 56 2.05 -1.26 10.90
CA ALA A 56 2.91 -0.17 10.45
C ALA A 56 2.12 0.97 9.78
N GLY A 57 0.79 0.89 9.76
CA GLY A 57 -0.16 1.94 9.41
C GLY A 57 -0.39 2.15 7.92
N SER A 58 -0.21 1.13 7.07
CA SER A 58 -0.51 1.26 5.65
C SER A 58 -0.76 -0.07 4.92
N VAL A 59 -1.26 0.03 3.70
CA VAL A 59 -1.40 -1.09 2.76
C VAL A 59 -0.07 -1.80 2.45
N LYS A 60 1.07 -1.14 2.68
CA LYS A 60 2.40 -1.67 2.38
C LYS A 60 2.87 -2.72 3.37
N ASP A 61 2.26 -2.80 4.54
CA ASP A 61 2.54 -3.83 5.54
C ASP A 61 2.36 -5.24 4.95
N ARG A 62 1.30 -5.42 4.14
CA ARG A 62 1.01 -6.67 3.45
C ARG A 62 2.12 -7.06 2.46
N ALA A 63 2.51 -6.14 1.60
CA ALA A 63 3.55 -6.38 0.59
C ALA A 63 4.92 -6.61 1.24
N ALA A 64 5.29 -5.80 2.24
CA ALA A 64 6.57 -5.92 2.95
C ALA A 64 6.71 -7.28 3.64
N SER A 65 5.71 -7.68 4.43
CA SER A 65 5.69 -8.99 5.10
C SER A 65 5.72 -10.14 4.09
N SER A 66 4.97 -10.06 3.00
CA SER A 66 4.95 -11.08 1.95
C SER A 66 6.32 -11.23 1.27
N MET A 67 6.95 -10.12 0.88
CA MET A 67 8.25 -10.14 0.20
C MET A 67 9.34 -10.76 1.08
N ILE A 68 9.43 -10.36 2.35
CA ILE A 68 10.45 -10.89 3.28
C ILE A 68 10.18 -12.36 3.59
N ARG A 69 8.96 -12.71 4.02
CA ARG A 69 8.61 -14.08 4.38
C ARG A 69 8.86 -15.06 3.24
N ARG A 70 8.47 -14.69 2.01
CA ARG A 70 8.65 -15.60 0.86
C ARG A 70 10.08 -15.68 0.38
N ALA A 71 10.86 -14.61 0.53
CA ALA A 71 12.30 -14.70 0.27
C ALA A 71 12.99 -15.62 1.28
N GLU A 72 12.57 -15.62 2.57
CA GLU A 72 13.01 -16.61 3.56
C GLU A 72 12.62 -18.05 3.18
N GLU A 73 11.34 -18.26 2.82
CA GLU A 73 10.81 -19.57 2.41
C GLU A 73 11.59 -20.17 1.23
N ARG A 74 12.09 -19.33 0.32
CA ARG A 74 12.94 -19.72 -0.81
C ARG A 74 14.43 -19.86 -0.45
N GLY A 75 14.83 -19.49 0.76
CA GLY A 75 16.23 -19.50 1.19
C GLY A 75 17.09 -18.40 0.55
N GLU A 76 16.47 -17.35 0.00
CA GLU A 76 17.17 -16.22 -0.62
C GLU A 76 17.76 -15.25 0.42
N ILE A 77 17.18 -15.22 1.60
CA ILE A 77 17.58 -14.41 2.76
C ILE A 77 17.38 -15.20 4.06
N LYS A 78 18.11 -14.83 5.10
CA LYS A 78 17.99 -15.39 6.45
C LYS A 78 18.16 -14.30 7.51
N PRO A 79 17.62 -14.46 8.72
CA PRO A 79 17.83 -13.52 9.82
C PRO A 79 19.33 -13.17 10.00
N GLY A 80 19.60 -11.89 10.20
CA GLY A 80 20.95 -11.31 10.26
C GLY A 80 21.45 -10.72 8.94
N ASP A 81 20.85 -11.08 7.80
CA ASP A 81 21.21 -10.49 6.51
C ASP A 81 20.80 -9.00 6.44
N THR A 82 21.43 -8.27 5.52
CA THR A 82 21.10 -6.87 5.23
C THR A 82 20.15 -6.79 4.04
N LEU A 83 19.00 -6.15 4.25
CA LEU A 83 18.04 -5.84 3.20
C LEU A 83 18.17 -4.38 2.78
N ILE A 84 18.01 -4.11 1.50
CA ILE A 84 18.09 -2.75 0.92
C ILE A 84 16.80 -2.49 0.14
N GLU A 85 16.23 -1.28 0.28
CA GLU A 85 15.08 -0.89 -0.54
C GLU A 85 15.09 0.61 -0.83
N ALA A 86 14.77 0.97 -2.07
CA ALA A 86 14.45 2.34 -2.44
C ALA A 86 12.97 2.63 -2.17
N THR A 87 12.68 3.66 -1.39
CA THR A 87 11.30 3.93 -0.95
C THR A 87 10.98 5.41 -0.85
N SER A 88 9.72 5.76 -1.09
CA SER A 88 9.19 7.11 -0.85
C SER A 88 8.36 7.23 0.45
N GLY A 89 8.32 6.19 1.28
CA GLY A 89 7.65 6.31 2.58
C GLY A 89 7.06 5.01 3.13
N ASN A 90 5.79 4.73 2.87
CA ASN A 90 5.06 3.64 3.52
C ASN A 90 5.71 2.27 3.40
N THR A 91 6.27 1.95 2.23
CA THR A 91 7.01 0.68 2.05
C THR A 91 8.22 0.59 2.98
N GLY A 92 8.97 1.69 3.12
CA GLY A 92 10.11 1.73 4.02
C GLY A 92 9.74 1.50 5.47
N ILE A 93 8.63 2.13 5.95
CA ILE A 93 8.13 1.92 7.31
C ILE A 93 7.73 0.45 7.52
N ALA A 94 7.00 -0.13 6.57
CA ALA A 94 6.54 -1.51 6.65
C ALA A 94 7.71 -2.52 6.60
N LEU A 95 8.70 -2.28 5.72
CA LEU A 95 9.91 -3.10 5.64
C LEU A 95 10.76 -2.97 6.91
N ALA A 96 10.92 -1.76 7.47
CA ALA A 96 11.64 -1.55 8.72
C ALA A 96 10.98 -2.28 9.89
N MET A 97 9.65 -2.22 10.02
CA MET A 97 8.91 -2.98 11.02
C MET A 97 9.11 -4.48 10.85
N THR A 98 8.92 -5.01 9.64
CA THR A 98 9.04 -6.45 9.38
C THR A 98 10.49 -6.93 9.60
N ALA A 99 11.48 -6.14 9.18
CA ALA A 99 12.89 -6.42 9.39
C ALA A 99 13.24 -6.46 10.89
N ALA A 100 12.74 -5.50 11.67
CA ALA A 100 12.95 -5.47 13.12
C ALA A 100 12.40 -6.73 13.80
N VAL A 101 11.19 -7.16 13.45
CA VAL A 101 10.55 -8.36 14.02
C VAL A 101 11.29 -9.64 13.65
N ARG A 102 11.80 -9.71 12.42
CA ARG A 102 12.43 -10.92 11.86
C ARG A 102 13.96 -10.95 12.00
N GLY A 103 14.56 -9.91 12.60
CA GLY A 103 16.00 -9.86 12.86
C GLY A 103 16.88 -9.58 11.65
N TYR A 104 16.38 -8.79 10.69
CA TYR A 104 17.15 -8.27 9.55
C TYR A 104 17.73 -6.89 9.84
N LYS A 105 18.85 -6.58 9.20
CA LYS A 105 19.32 -5.19 9.07
C LYS A 105 18.61 -4.56 7.88
N MET A 106 18.07 -3.35 8.04
CA MET A 106 17.33 -2.66 6.96
C MET A 106 18.00 -1.35 6.59
N ILE A 107 18.40 -1.21 5.32
CA ILE A 107 18.88 0.03 4.72
C ILE A 107 17.81 0.56 3.78
N LEU A 108 17.36 1.80 4.00
CA LEU A 108 16.35 2.46 3.20
C LEU A 108 16.94 3.68 2.48
N ILE A 109 16.79 3.71 1.17
CA ILE A 109 17.29 4.81 0.34
C ILE A 109 16.10 5.66 -0.10
N MET A 110 16.16 6.97 0.16
CA MET A 110 15.02 7.84 -0.08
C MET A 110 15.45 9.28 -0.39
N PRO A 111 14.68 10.01 -1.22
CA PRO A 111 14.90 11.44 -1.41
C PRO A 111 14.75 12.23 -0.09
N ASP A 112 15.53 13.28 0.06
CA ASP A 112 15.62 14.11 1.26
C ASP A 112 14.40 15.03 1.51
N ASN A 113 13.51 15.18 0.52
CA ASN A 113 12.31 16.01 0.58
C ASN A 113 11.06 15.32 1.16
N LEU A 114 11.21 14.12 1.74
CA LEU A 114 10.10 13.38 2.35
C LEU A 114 9.85 13.81 3.80
N SER A 115 8.61 13.58 4.29
CA SER A 115 8.15 14.06 5.60
C SER A 115 9.00 13.53 6.76
N LEU A 116 9.15 14.35 7.81
CA LEU A 116 9.92 14.02 9.00
C LEU A 116 9.34 12.83 9.75
N GLU A 117 8.00 12.70 9.80
CA GLU A 117 7.29 11.62 10.47
C GLU A 117 7.66 10.25 9.90
N ARG A 118 7.79 10.17 8.57
CA ARG A 118 8.19 8.91 7.90
C ARG A 118 9.61 8.51 8.25
N ARG A 119 10.56 9.47 8.24
CA ARG A 119 11.95 9.21 8.62
C ARG A 119 12.04 8.76 10.06
N ALA A 120 11.37 9.47 10.97
CA ALA A 120 11.34 9.14 12.39
C ALA A 120 10.79 7.72 12.64
N ALA A 121 9.70 7.35 11.95
CA ALA A 121 9.13 6.00 12.07
C ALA A 121 10.09 4.91 11.58
N MET A 122 10.75 5.09 10.44
CA MET A 122 11.75 4.13 9.93
C MET A 122 12.94 3.97 10.89
N THR A 123 13.47 5.09 11.41
CA THR A 123 14.57 5.08 12.38
C THR A 123 14.14 4.44 13.70
N ALA A 124 12.91 4.66 14.16
CA ALA A 124 12.38 4.04 15.38
C ALA A 124 12.32 2.50 15.29
N TYR A 125 12.10 1.97 14.09
CA TYR A 125 12.21 0.51 13.82
C TYR A 125 13.65 0.04 13.60
N GLY A 126 14.66 0.91 13.73
CA GLY A 126 16.07 0.55 13.61
C GLY A 126 16.63 0.51 12.18
N ALA A 127 15.92 1.05 11.20
CA ALA A 127 16.42 1.14 9.84
C ALA A 127 17.51 2.22 9.70
N GLU A 128 18.54 1.93 8.92
CA GLU A 128 19.53 2.89 8.44
C GLU A 128 18.94 3.65 7.24
N LEU A 129 19.04 4.99 7.26
CA LEU A 129 18.53 5.84 6.18
C LEU A 129 19.69 6.43 5.38
N ILE A 130 19.65 6.20 4.06
CA ILE A 130 20.51 6.91 3.09
C ILE A 130 19.64 7.93 2.37
N LEU A 131 19.88 9.21 2.66
CA LEU A 131 19.16 10.31 2.01
C LEU A 131 19.87 10.71 0.73
N THR A 132 19.13 10.74 -0.39
CA THR A 132 19.60 11.24 -1.67
C THR A 132 19.03 12.63 -1.93
N GLN A 133 19.79 13.49 -2.62
CA GLN A 133 19.27 14.79 -3.00
C GLN A 133 18.13 14.62 -4.03
N ALA A 134 16.99 15.23 -3.78
CA ALA A 134 15.83 15.14 -4.68
C ALA A 134 16.16 15.65 -6.11
N SER A 135 17.07 16.59 -6.23
CA SER A 135 17.60 17.14 -7.50
C SER A 135 18.38 16.13 -8.35
N GLN A 136 18.87 15.04 -7.77
CA GLN A 136 19.67 14.01 -8.46
C GLN A 136 18.81 12.97 -9.21
N GLY A 137 17.49 13.15 -9.32
CA GLY A 137 16.60 12.22 -10.02
C GLY A 137 15.59 11.50 -9.11
N GLY A 138 15.47 11.93 -7.84
CA GLY A 138 14.40 11.46 -6.95
C GLY A 138 14.42 9.96 -6.71
N MET A 139 13.27 9.30 -6.92
CA MET A 139 13.11 7.86 -6.68
C MET A 139 13.83 6.98 -7.69
N GLU A 140 13.99 7.44 -8.92
CA GLU A 140 14.72 6.73 -9.97
C GLU A 140 16.19 6.57 -9.56
N TYR A 141 16.82 7.65 -9.13
CA TYR A 141 18.20 7.61 -8.62
C TYR A 141 18.33 6.73 -7.36
N ALA A 142 17.36 6.78 -6.44
CA ALA A 142 17.38 5.94 -5.26
C ALA A 142 17.28 4.43 -5.62
N ARG A 143 16.51 4.07 -6.65
CA ARG A 143 16.43 2.69 -7.17
C ARG A 143 17.75 2.23 -7.76
N ASP A 144 18.36 3.06 -8.59
CA ASP A 144 19.66 2.75 -9.22
C ASP A 144 20.76 2.58 -8.16
N LEU A 145 20.76 3.42 -7.12
CA LEU A 145 21.68 3.30 -6.00
C LEU A 145 21.48 2.00 -5.20
N ALA A 146 20.24 1.61 -4.96
CA ALA A 146 19.94 0.33 -4.28
C ALA A 146 20.50 -0.86 -5.07
N LEU A 147 20.29 -0.89 -6.38
CA LEU A 147 20.79 -1.95 -7.26
C LEU A 147 22.34 -1.94 -7.31
N LYS A 148 22.96 -0.78 -7.34
CA LYS A 148 24.43 -0.64 -7.25
C LYS A 148 24.96 -1.20 -5.93
N MET A 149 24.34 -0.87 -4.80
CA MET A 149 24.75 -1.38 -3.49
C MET A 149 24.61 -2.91 -3.42
N GLN A 150 23.56 -3.48 -4.00
CA GLN A 150 23.40 -4.93 -4.11
C GLN A 150 24.54 -5.54 -4.96
N ALA A 151 24.88 -4.96 -6.10
CA ALA A 151 25.97 -5.45 -6.95
C ALA A 151 27.34 -5.38 -6.24
N GLU A 152 27.50 -4.45 -5.31
CA GLU A 152 28.67 -4.31 -4.44
C GLU A 152 28.64 -5.28 -3.23
N GLY A 153 27.63 -6.15 -3.11
CA GLY A 153 27.49 -7.12 -2.02
C GLY A 153 27.10 -6.55 -0.66
N LYS A 154 26.54 -5.32 -0.62
CA LYS A 154 26.16 -4.63 0.62
C LYS A 154 24.85 -5.14 1.23
N GLY A 155 24.08 -5.92 0.48
CA GLY A 155 22.81 -6.48 0.93
C GLY A 155 21.94 -6.94 -0.23
N LYS A 156 20.74 -7.45 0.10
CA LYS A 156 19.73 -7.91 -0.87
C LYS A 156 18.67 -6.84 -1.09
N VAL A 157 18.41 -6.48 -2.34
CA VAL A 157 17.28 -5.63 -2.74
C VAL A 157 16.04 -6.51 -2.92
N LEU A 158 14.93 -6.13 -2.28
CA LEU A 158 13.65 -6.84 -2.42
C LEU A 158 12.90 -6.42 -3.69
N ASP A 159 13.13 -5.21 -4.17
CA ASP A 159 12.56 -4.61 -5.40
C ASP A 159 11.02 -4.65 -5.46
N GLN A 160 10.37 -3.82 -4.67
CA GLN A 160 8.90 -3.72 -4.62
C GLN A 160 8.23 -3.49 -5.99
N PHE A 161 8.99 -3.06 -7.01
CA PHE A 161 8.49 -2.73 -8.34
C PHE A 161 8.54 -3.92 -9.31
N ALA A 162 9.34 -4.94 -8.99
CA ALA A 162 9.50 -6.15 -9.82
C ALA A 162 9.16 -7.44 -9.07
N ASN A 163 9.03 -7.39 -7.74
CA ASN A 163 8.82 -8.55 -6.89
C ASN A 163 7.37 -9.07 -7.00
N ALA A 164 7.21 -10.30 -7.49
CA ALA A 164 5.91 -10.94 -7.63
C ALA A 164 5.18 -11.17 -6.29
N ASP A 165 5.91 -11.21 -5.17
CA ASP A 165 5.32 -11.37 -3.84
C ASP A 165 4.61 -10.11 -3.34
N ASN A 166 4.83 -8.95 -3.97
CA ASN A 166 4.06 -7.73 -3.71
C ASN A 166 2.59 -7.89 -4.16
N PRO A 167 2.23 -8.10 -5.43
CA PRO A 167 0.84 -8.35 -5.81
C PRO A 167 0.28 -9.63 -5.18
N ARG A 168 1.11 -10.66 -4.96
CA ARG A 168 0.70 -11.91 -4.32
C ARG A 168 0.13 -11.71 -2.92
N ALA A 169 0.68 -10.78 -2.12
CA ALA A 169 0.11 -10.40 -0.83
C ALA A 169 -1.37 -10.03 -0.94
N HIS A 170 -1.73 -9.30 -2.00
CA HIS A 170 -3.09 -8.83 -2.22
C HIS A 170 -4.01 -9.88 -2.86
N ILE A 171 -3.45 -10.80 -3.66
CA ILE A 171 -4.18 -11.98 -4.15
C ILE A 171 -4.61 -12.86 -2.98
N GLU A 172 -3.72 -13.05 -2.00
CA GLU A 172 -3.93 -13.97 -0.89
C GLU A 172 -4.72 -13.35 0.28
N THR A 173 -4.75 -12.02 0.39
CA THR A 173 -5.35 -11.35 1.56
C THR A 173 -6.37 -10.29 1.20
N THR A 174 -5.98 -9.17 0.61
CA THR A 174 -6.86 -8.00 0.36
C THR A 174 -8.02 -8.33 -0.57
N GLY A 175 -7.77 -9.06 -1.65
CA GLY A 175 -8.80 -9.50 -2.59
C GLY A 175 -9.86 -10.40 -1.92
N PRO A 176 -9.46 -11.50 -1.26
CA PRO A 176 -10.37 -12.35 -0.47
C PRO A 176 -11.14 -11.61 0.61
N GLU A 177 -10.49 -10.66 1.31
CA GLU A 177 -11.16 -9.84 2.32
C GLU A 177 -12.26 -8.98 1.71
N LEU A 178 -11.98 -8.26 0.64
CA LEU A 178 -12.96 -7.43 -0.07
C LEU A 178 -14.13 -8.26 -0.58
N TRP A 179 -13.88 -9.42 -1.19
CA TRP A 179 -14.90 -10.32 -1.68
C TRP A 179 -15.83 -10.77 -0.55
N ARG A 180 -15.28 -11.28 0.55
CA ARG A 180 -16.03 -11.74 1.72
C ARG A 180 -16.78 -10.60 2.40
N GLN A 181 -16.14 -9.44 2.61
CA GLN A 181 -16.73 -8.29 3.30
C GLN A 181 -17.86 -7.61 2.51
N THR A 182 -17.96 -7.87 1.22
CA THR A 182 -19.05 -7.40 0.36
C THR A 182 -20.05 -8.50 0.02
N ASP A 183 -19.95 -9.69 0.62
CA ASP A 183 -20.75 -10.87 0.28
C ASP A 183 -20.77 -11.13 -1.24
N GLY A 184 -19.64 -10.88 -1.92
CA GLY A 184 -19.51 -11.02 -3.36
C GLY A 184 -20.23 -9.94 -4.20
N GLN A 185 -20.79 -8.91 -3.57
CA GLN A 185 -21.58 -7.87 -4.26
C GLN A 185 -20.71 -6.72 -4.84
N ILE A 186 -19.40 -6.75 -4.67
CA ILE A 186 -18.51 -5.73 -5.23
C ILE A 186 -18.61 -5.68 -6.75
N THR A 187 -18.86 -4.50 -7.30
CA THR A 187 -18.95 -4.25 -8.75
C THR A 187 -17.76 -3.45 -9.29
N HIS A 188 -17.18 -2.59 -8.46
CA HIS A 188 -16.06 -1.73 -8.83
C HIS A 188 -15.01 -1.73 -7.73
N PHE A 189 -13.76 -1.88 -8.11
CA PHE A 189 -12.62 -1.74 -7.23
C PHE A 189 -11.75 -0.55 -7.67
N VAL A 190 -11.49 0.38 -6.75
CA VAL A 190 -10.74 1.61 -7.02
C VAL A 190 -9.46 1.63 -6.18
N SER A 191 -8.33 1.89 -6.79
CA SER A 191 -7.05 1.97 -6.09
C SER A 191 -6.15 3.07 -6.64
N ALA A 192 -5.49 3.78 -5.73
CA ALA A 192 -4.36 4.65 -6.07
C ALA A 192 -3.19 3.81 -6.61
N MET A 193 -2.59 4.25 -7.70
CA MET A 193 -1.52 3.53 -8.39
C MET A 193 -0.14 4.06 -7.99
N GLY A 194 0.58 3.31 -7.16
CA GLY A 194 2.00 3.53 -6.82
C GLY A 194 2.89 2.47 -7.48
N THR A 195 3.26 1.44 -6.73
CA THR A 195 3.97 0.25 -7.27
C THR A 195 3.08 -0.63 -8.15
N THR A 196 1.80 -0.40 -8.13
CA THR A 196 0.73 -1.19 -8.76
C THR A 196 0.41 -2.53 -8.08
N GLY A 197 1.17 -2.98 -7.10
CA GLY A 197 0.97 -4.29 -6.46
C GLY A 197 -0.45 -4.51 -5.92
N THR A 198 -1.02 -3.50 -5.24
CA THR A 198 -2.37 -3.60 -4.68
C THR A 198 -3.42 -3.78 -5.78
N ILE A 199 -3.40 -2.91 -6.80
CA ILE A 199 -4.42 -2.98 -7.86
C ILE A 199 -4.28 -4.26 -8.69
N MET A 200 -3.05 -4.71 -8.98
CA MET A 200 -2.81 -5.95 -9.72
C MET A 200 -3.26 -7.18 -8.93
N GLY A 201 -2.87 -7.26 -7.65
CA GLY A 201 -3.22 -8.42 -6.83
C GLY A 201 -4.73 -8.52 -6.56
N VAL A 202 -5.38 -7.40 -6.20
CA VAL A 202 -6.83 -7.37 -5.98
C VAL A 202 -7.60 -7.65 -7.28
N ALA A 203 -7.19 -7.03 -8.40
CA ALA A 203 -7.81 -7.27 -9.70
C ALA A 203 -7.75 -8.74 -10.11
N SER A 204 -6.58 -9.36 -9.96
CA SER A 204 -6.40 -10.79 -10.26
C SER A 204 -7.36 -11.67 -9.46
N TYR A 205 -7.48 -11.43 -8.14
CA TYR A 205 -8.39 -12.20 -7.31
C TYR A 205 -9.86 -11.91 -7.64
N LEU A 206 -10.27 -10.65 -7.66
CA LEU A 206 -11.68 -10.30 -7.87
C LEU A 206 -12.20 -10.78 -9.22
N ARG A 207 -11.39 -10.69 -10.29
CA ARG A 207 -11.76 -11.19 -11.62
C ARG A 207 -11.84 -12.72 -11.68
N SER A 208 -11.08 -13.43 -10.86
CA SER A 208 -11.23 -14.88 -10.74
C SER A 208 -12.57 -15.29 -10.11
N GLN A 209 -13.17 -14.39 -9.30
CA GLN A 209 -14.50 -14.59 -8.71
C GLN A 209 -15.63 -14.12 -9.64
N ASN A 210 -15.45 -12.94 -10.25
CA ASN A 210 -16.41 -12.36 -11.19
C ASN A 210 -15.67 -11.46 -12.21
N SER A 211 -15.60 -11.92 -13.45
CA SER A 211 -14.90 -11.22 -14.54
C SER A 211 -15.52 -9.87 -14.93
N LYS A 212 -16.75 -9.58 -14.48
CA LYS A 212 -17.45 -8.31 -14.78
C LYS A 212 -17.05 -7.16 -13.83
N ILE A 213 -16.30 -7.44 -12.76
CA ILE A 213 -15.87 -6.41 -11.82
C ILE A 213 -14.95 -5.43 -12.54
N GLN A 214 -15.29 -4.16 -12.46
CA GLN A 214 -14.52 -3.06 -13.06
C GLN A 214 -13.37 -2.64 -12.14
N ILE A 215 -12.18 -2.54 -12.70
CA ILE A 215 -10.95 -2.14 -11.99
C ILE A 215 -10.57 -0.72 -12.40
N VAL A 216 -10.53 0.17 -11.42
CA VAL A 216 -10.30 1.61 -11.63
C VAL A 216 -8.99 2.03 -10.97
N GLY A 217 -8.08 2.56 -11.77
CA GLY A 217 -6.80 3.10 -11.31
C GLY A 217 -6.85 4.61 -11.17
N ALA A 218 -6.54 5.14 -9.98
CA ALA A 218 -6.33 6.58 -9.80
C ALA A 218 -4.87 6.93 -10.08
N GLN A 219 -4.64 7.83 -11.03
CA GLN A 219 -3.33 8.35 -11.43
C GLN A 219 -3.27 9.88 -11.23
N PRO A 220 -2.08 10.49 -11.07
CA PRO A 220 -1.98 11.93 -10.98
C PRO A 220 -2.30 12.55 -12.35
N ALA A 221 -3.05 13.65 -12.34
CA ALA A 221 -3.20 14.52 -13.49
C ALA A 221 -1.85 15.16 -13.86
N GLU A 222 -1.74 15.69 -15.06
CA GLU A 222 -0.53 16.36 -15.52
C GLU A 222 -0.13 17.50 -14.56
N GLY A 223 1.15 17.58 -14.21
CA GLY A 223 1.68 18.56 -13.25
C GLY A 223 1.37 18.27 -11.78
N SER A 224 0.58 17.26 -11.46
CA SER A 224 0.20 16.93 -10.07
C SER A 224 1.20 15.99 -9.41
N GLN A 225 1.56 16.32 -8.15
CA GLN A 225 2.41 15.48 -7.30
C GLN A 225 1.61 15.03 -6.07
N ILE A 226 1.15 13.79 -6.09
CA ILE A 226 0.35 13.21 -5.00
C ILE A 226 1.17 12.13 -4.31
N PRO A 227 1.53 12.29 -3.02
CA PRO A 227 2.27 11.26 -2.30
C PRO A 227 1.55 9.90 -2.34
N GLY A 228 2.24 8.87 -2.83
CA GLY A 228 1.69 7.51 -2.95
C GLY A 228 0.99 7.20 -4.28
N ILE A 229 0.74 8.19 -5.14
CA ILE A 229 0.23 8.00 -6.51
C ILE A 229 1.30 8.41 -7.50
N ARG A 230 1.57 7.58 -8.50
CA ARG A 230 2.57 7.87 -9.53
C ARG A 230 2.11 7.42 -10.91
N LYS A 231 2.48 8.21 -11.91
CA LYS A 231 2.55 7.79 -13.31
C LYS A 231 4.04 7.66 -13.65
N TRP A 232 4.48 6.43 -13.84
CA TRP A 232 5.89 6.13 -14.06
C TRP A 232 6.30 6.45 -15.51
N PRO A 233 7.52 7.00 -15.74
CA PRO A 233 8.13 6.99 -17.05
C PRO A 233 8.27 5.54 -17.56
N GLU A 234 8.21 5.34 -18.85
CA GLU A 234 8.23 4.00 -19.47
C GLU A 234 9.43 3.15 -19.01
N ALA A 235 10.63 3.76 -18.95
CA ALA A 235 11.85 3.07 -18.52
C ALA A 235 11.83 2.59 -17.05
N TYR A 236 10.97 3.18 -16.20
CA TYR A 236 10.87 2.86 -14.77
C TYR A 236 9.53 2.25 -14.39
N GLN A 237 8.72 1.89 -15.38
CA GLN A 237 7.42 1.24 -15.13
C GLN A 237 7.61 -0.02 -14.28
N PRO A 238 6.78 -0.23 -13.22
CA PRO A 238 6.87 -1.43 -12.43
C PRO A 238 6.70 -2.70 -13.28
N LYS A 239 7.60 -3.67 -13.13
CA LYS A 239 7.55 -4.93 -13.91
C LYS A 239 6.35 -5.80 -13.54
N ILE A 240 5.79 -5.58 -12.34
CA ILE A 240 4.57 -6.27 -11.88
C ILE A 240 3.29 -5.66 -12.47
N TYR A 241 3.38 -4.53 -13.16
CA TYR A 241 2.22 -3.86 -13.74
C TYR A 241 1.76 -4.51 -15.05
N GLN A 242 0.48 -4.80 -15.12
CA GLN A 242 -0.21 -5.33 -16.29
C GLN A 242 -1.34 -4.38 -16.68
N PRO A 243 -1.12 -3.47 -17.65
CA PRO A 243 -2.12 -2.45 -18.03
C PRO A 243 -3.49 -3.00 -18.39
N SER A 244 -3.54 -4.17 -19.02
CA SER A 244 -4.80 -4.85 -19.41
C SER A 244 -5.70 -5.26 -18.24
N GLN A 245 -5.19 -5.22 -17.00
CA GLN A 245 -5.98 -5.49 -15.81
C GLN A 245 -6.69 -4.25 -15.24
N VAL A 246 -6.50 -3.07 -15.83
CA VAL A 246 -7.15 -1.83 -15.40
C VAL A 246 -8.10 -1.37 -16.48
N ASP A 247 -9.39 -1.27 -16.17
CA ASP A 247 -10.43 -0.92 -17.16
C ASP A 247 -10.56 0.59 -17.36
N VAL A 248 -10.40 1.36 -16.26
CA VAL A 248 -10.59 2.81 -16.26
C VAL A 248 -9.46 3.49 -15.50
N PHE A 249 -8.95 4.59 -16.07
CA PHE A 249 -8.02 5.48 -15.39
C PHE A 249 -8.70 6.81 -15.06
N GLU A 250 -8.67 7.18 -13.79
CA GLU A 250 -9.11 8.49 -13.31
C GLU A 250 -7.88 9.36 -13.00
N LEU A 251 -7.80 10.49 -13.68
CA LEU A 251 -6.72 11.46 -13.46
C LEU A 251 -7.12 12.44 -12.36
N ILE A 252 -6.35 12.48 -11.29
CA ILE A 252 -6.65 13.24 -10.07
C ILE A 252 -5.64 14.38 -9.93
N SER A 253 -6.11 15.59 -9.75
CA SER A 253 -5.24 16.71 -9.42
C SER A 253 -4.85 16.68 -7.93
N GLN A 254 -3.71 17.29 -7.61
CA GLN A 254 -3.26 17.42 -6.24
C GLN A 254 -4.30 18.17 -5.38
N ALA A 255 -4.85 19.25 -5.89
CA ALA A 255 -5.85 20.05 -5.18
C ALA A 255 -7.13 19.26 -4.85
N GLU A 256 -7.61 18.42 -5.77
CA GLU A 256 -8.76 17.54 -5.52
C GLU A 256 -8.46 16.53 -4.42
N ALA A 257 -7.28 15.89 -4.47
CA ALA A 257 -6.88 14.90 -3.46
C ALA A 257 -6.71 15.54 -2.07
N GLU A 258 -6.08 16.70 -1.97
CA GLU A 258 -5.89 17.42 -0.70
C GLU A 258 -7.22 17.92 -0.11
N ASN A 259 -8.09 18.50 -0.93
CA ASN A 259 -9.41 18.92 -0.49
C ASN A 259 -10.24 17.72 -0.01
N MET A 260 -10.21 16.62 -0.75
CA MET A 260 -10.93 15.40 -0.36
C MET A 260 -10.33 14.76 0.90
N ALA A 261 -9.03 14.89 1.17
CA ALA A 261 -8.43 14.39 2.41
C ALA A 261 -8.99 15.12 3.63
N ARG A 262 -9.15 16.44 3.56
CA ARG A 262 -9.80 17.24 4.62
C ARG A 262 -11.26 16.83 4.81
N ARG A 263 -12.01 16.68 3.70
CA ARG A 263 -13.41 16.27 3.73
C ARG A 263 -13.59 14.86 4.30
N LEU A 264 -12.74 13.92 3.91
CA LEU A 264 -12.80 12.55 4.39
C LEU A 264 -12.64 12.49 5.92
N ALA A 265 -11.74 13.29 6.47
CA ALA A 265 -11.57 13.42 7.91
C ALA A 265 -12.78 14.13 8.58
N ALA A 266 -13.21 15.27 8.05
CA ALA A 266 -14.24 16.10 8.69
C ALA A 266 -15.67 15.56 8.52
N GLU A 267 -15.97 14.89 7.41
CA GLU A 267 -17.31 14.41 7.09
C GLU A 267 -17.54 12.93 7.41
N GLU A 268 -16.50 12.09 7.27
CA GLU A 268 -16.63 10.63 7.50
C GLU A 268 -15.86 10.14 8.74
N GLY A 269 -15.07 11.00 9.39
CA GLY A 269 -14.22 10.60 10.51
C GLY A 269 -13.05 9.69 10.11
N ILE A 270 -12.73 9.60 8.82
CA ILE A 270 -11.65 8.77 8.31
C ILE A 270 -10.43 9.65 8.05
N PHE A 271 -9.47 9.64 8.97
CA PHE A 271 -8.22 10.38 8.84
C PHE A 271 -7.23 9.61 7.96
N GLY A 272 -7.48 9.61 6.65
CA GLY A 272 -6.67 8.96 5.62
C GLY A 272 -5.66 9.90 4.97
N GLY A 273 -4.62 9.32 4.34
CA GLY A 273 -3.62 10.09 3.60
C GLY A 273 -4.13 10.58 2.23
N ILE A 274 -3.31 11.41 1.57
CA ILE A 274 -3.69 12.13 0.33
C ILE A 274 -3.99 11.15 -0.82
N SER A 275 -3.24 10.04 -0.94
CA SER A 275 -3.52 9.02 -1.96
C SER A 275 -4.85 8.30 -1.75
N SER A 276 -5.25 8.12 -0.49
CA SER A 276 -6.56 7.56 -0.12
C SER A 276 -7.69 8.46 -0.60
N ALA A 277 -7.53 9.75 -0.40
CA ALA A 277 -8.47 10.76 -0.86
C ALA A 277 -8.52 10.85 -2.39
N GLY A 278 -7.39 10.72 -3.07
CA GLY A 278 -7.35 10.62 -4.53
C GLY A 278 -8.12 9.40 -5.05
N ALA A 279 -8.01 8.25 -4.39
CA ALA A 279 -8.80 7.06 -4.71
C ALA A 279 -10.31 7.30 -4.46
N LEU A 280 -10.68 8.04 -3.42
CA LEU A 280 -12.07 8.42 -3.17
C LEU A 280 -12.62 9.36 -4.25
N VAL A 281 -11.85 10.35 -4.71
CA VAL A 281 -12.26 11.20 -5.85
C VAL A 281 -12.58 10.34 -7.07
N ALA A 282 -11.71 9.37 -7.39
CA ALA A 282 -11.96 8.42 -8.47
C ALA A 282 -13.24 7.61 -8.24
N ALA A 283 -13.45 7.08 -7.03
CA ALA A 283 -14.65 6.32 -6.68
C ALA A 283 -15.94 7.13 -6.81
N LEU A 284 -15.92 8.41 -6.42
CA LEU A 284 -17.05 9.31 -6.58
C LEU A 284 -17.37 9.63 -8.06
N ARG A 285 -16.35 9.77 -8.90
CA ARG A 285 -16.52 9.93 -10.35
C ARG A 285 -17.13 8.69 -11.00
N VAL A 286 -16.73 7.50 -10.56
CA VAL A 286 -17.36 6.24 -10.97
C VAL A 286 -18.82 6.23 -10.52
N ALA A 287 -19.10 6.52 -9.25
CA ALA A 287 -20.45 6.53 -8.68
C ALA A 287 -21.41 7.50 -9.41
N ALA A 288 -20.90 8.58 -9.98
CA ALA A 288 -21.69 9.51 -10.77
C ALA A 288 -22.16 8.94 -12.13
N ARG A 289 -21.51 7.88 -12.62
CA ARG A 289 -21.76 7.26 -13.94
C ARG A 289 -22.50 5.94 -13.88
N VAL A 290 -22.64 5.36 -12.69
CA VAL A 290 -23.23 4.03 -12.50
C VAL A 290 -24.39 4.08 -11.50
N GLU A 291 -25.21 3.01 -11.47
CA GLU A 291 -26.33 2.85 -10.55
C GLU A 291 -26.29 1.47 -9.90
N ASN A 292 -26.90 1.32 -8.73
CA ASN A 292 -27.02 0.07 -7.98
C ASN A 292 -25.69 -0.68 -7.85
N SER A 293 -24.60 0.06 -7.62
CA SER A 293 -23.24 -0.46 -7.63
C SER A 293 -22.61 -0.44 -6.24
N THR A 294 -21.83 -1.48 -5.95
CA THR A 294 -20.99 -1.57 -4.76
C THR A 294 -19.55 -1.24 -5.15
N ILE A 295 -19.06 -0.08 -4.74
CA ILE A 295 -17.77 0.49 -5.13
C ILE A 295 -16.86 0.48 -3.91
N ALA A 296 -15.78 -0.29 -3.94
CA ALA A 296 -14.79 -0.32 -2.86
C ALA A 296 -13.51 0.42 -3.28
N PHE A 297 -12.98 1.26 -2.39
CA PHE A 297 -11.69 1.93 -2.59
C PHE A 297 -10.75 1.70 -1.41
N ILE A 298 -9.44 1.82 -1.66
CA ILE A 298 -8.40 1.64 -0.63
C ILE A 298 -8.10 2.95 0.07
N VAL A 299 -8.25 2.98 1.40
CA VAL A 299 -7.65 4.00 2.28
C VAL A 299 -6.24 3.53 2.61
N CYS A 300 -5.26 3.99 1.82
CA CYS A 300 -3.92 3.41 1.75
C CYS A 300 -3.12 3.51 3.04
N ASP A 301 -3.27 4.62 3.77
CA ASP A 301 -2.52 4.95 4.99
C ASP A 301 -3.26 6.00 5.83
N ARG A 302 -2.62 6.43 6.92
CA ARG A 302 -3.17 7.39 7.88
C ARG A 302 -2.72 8.81 7.57
N GLY A 303 -3.58 9.79 7.90
CA GLY A 303 -3.34 11.22 7.71
C GLY A 303 -2.25 11.80 8.62
N ASP A 304 -1.97 11.17 9.77
CA ASP A 304 -0.93 11.58 10.72
C ASP A 304 0.49 11.64 10.10
N ARG A 305 0.71 10.96 8.98
CA ARG A 305 1.97 10.97 8.22
C ARG A 305 2.19 12.22 7.37
N TYR A 306 1.22 13.12 7.35
CA TYR A 306 1.19 14.31 6.48
C TYR A 306 0.97 15.60 7.27
N LEU A 307 1.04 15.56 8.61
CA LEU A 307 0.80 16.73 9.45
C LEU A 307 1.79 17.87 9.18
N SER A 308 3.08 17.53 8.99
CA SER A 308 4.11 18.52 8.65
C SER A 308 3.99 19.11 7.23
N THR A 309 3.13 18.55 6.37
CA THR A 309 2.95 19.05 5.00
C THR A 309 1.99 20.22 4.88
N GLY A 310 1.25 20.54 5.96
CA GLY A 310 0.24 21.60 5.97
C GLY A 310 -1.07 21.26 5.27
N VAL A 311 -1.25 20.04 4.76
CA VAL A 311 -2.47 19.65 4.03
C VAL A 311 -3.74 19.70 4.88
N PHE A 312 -3.61 19.50 6.18
CA PHE A 312 -4.75 19.48 7.12
C PHE A 312 -4.91 20.77 7.94
N ASN A 313 -4.13 21.82 7.60
CA ASN A 313 -4.21 23.13 8.25
C ASN A 313 -5.25 24.03 7.56
#